data_61e2fea5de904fda4a6da39234215669
#
_entry.id   61e2fea5de904fda4a6da39234215669
#
_cell.length_a   1.000
_cell.length_b   1.000
_cell.length_c   1.000
_cell.angle_alpha   90.00
_cell.angle_beta   90.00
_cell.angle_gamma   90.00
#
_symmetry.space_group_name_H-M   'P 1'
#
loop_
_entity.id
_entity.type
_entity.pdbx_description
1 polymer ?
#
loop_
_entity_poly.entity_id
_entity_poly.type
_entity_poly.pdbx_seq_one_letter_code
_entity_poly.pdbx_strand_id
1 'polypeptide(L)'
;MKLTLDFHVKLPTGALGLAVSSDGREAFAACADGTINWVDLETGDTERFDEKHPSFASACVLLPDGKTVISGGYDGVLLWHEAATGRCIRRVAAHKFWNWQLALSQDGRHLATSTGQYIPGGWKYEPAPETEPSVKVFDTATGERIAAFAHIPPVMSCAFSPDGKHVAAANIMGEVRVWDWESAGSTEPISKWTSPDFTSWGTTKSHHYSGGIYGLAFSPDGKSLLGCGMGPMGDPMSGNGKMTWQRWDWKKGEKRDQIKDDQHGFGLMESLAWHPNGKHFIMAGRQAQGTWNAAVFDSTDGNLAHSIDTKMRITQARFTADGKWLVLSGASGQPQPKDGVWPNWGHVQVYRVEV
;
A
#
# COMPACT_ATOMS: atom_id res chain seq x y z
N MET A 1 -0.90 22.94 -4.62
CA MET A 1 -1.72 21.88 -5.27
C MET A 1 -3.11 21.91 -4.64
N LYS A 2 -4.18 21.72 -5.44
CA LYS A 2 -5.56 21.65 -4.97
C LYS A 2 -6.22 20.36 -5.51
N LEU A 3 -7.04 19.73 -4.68
CA LEU A 3 -7.81 18.54 -5.05
C LEU A 3 -9.29 18.89 -5.05
N THR A 4 -9.99 18.59 -6.13
CA THR A 4 -11.45 18.81 -6.27
C THR A 4 -12.10 17.49 -6.65
N LEU A 5 -13.04 16.99 -5.83
CA LEU A 5 -13.79 15.78 -6.14
C LEU A 5 -14.54 15.95 -7.46
N ASP A 6 -14.30 15.08 -8.40
CA ASP A 6 -14.96 15.07 -9.71
C ASP A 6 -15.98 13.93 -9.79
N PHE A 7 -15.61 12.76 -9.24
CA PHE A 7 -16.38 11.56 -9.47
C PHE A 7 -16.30 10.60 -8.25
N HIS A 8 -17.39 9.84 -8.02
CA HIS A 8 -17.46 8.88 -6.92
C HIS A 8 -18.28 7.66 -7.30
N VAL A 9 -17.65 6.50 -7.23
CA VAL A 9 -18.29 5.17 -7.45
C VAL A 9 -18.37 4.42 -6.13
N LYS A 10 -19.48 3.72 -5.93
CA LYS A 10 -19.65 2.78 -4.82
C LYS A 10 -19.47 1.35 -5.32
N LEU A 11 -18.71 0.57 -4.58
CA LEU A 11 -18.50 -0.85 -4.84
C LEU A 11 -19.28 -1.70 -3.84
N PRO A 12 -19.63 -2.95 -4.20
CA PRO A 12 -20.41 -3.84 -3.34
C PRO A 12 -19.76 -4.16 -1.99
N THR A 13 -18.43 -4.05 -1.91
CA THR A 13 -17.64 -4.34 -0.72
C THR A 13 -16.40 -3.48 -0.64
N GLY A 14 -15.80 -3.35 0.55
CA GLY A 14 -14.64 -2.49 0.79
C GLY A 14 -13.49 -2.77 -0.16
N ALA A 15 -12.97 -1.72 -0.81
CA ALA A 15 -11.79 -1.79 -1.65
C ALA A 15 -10.52 -1.74 -0.76
N LEU A 16 -9.60 -2.66 -0.96
CA LEU A 16 -8.34 -2.78 -0.21
C LEU A 16 -7.13 -2.45 -1.10
N GLY A 17 -7.18 -2.81 -2.37
CA GLY A 17 -6.15 -2.52 -3.37
C GLY A 17 -6.69 -1.68 -4.52
N LEU A 18 -5.79 -0.99 -5.24
CA LEU A 18 -6.14 -0.15 -6.39
C LEU A 18 -5.03 -0.18 -7.43
N ALA A 19 -5.40 -0.44 -8.67
CA ALA A 19 -4.60 -0.17 -9.85
C ALA A 19 -5.35 0.79 -10.78
N VAL A 20 -4.63 1.66 -11.49
CA VAL A 20 -5.21 2.65 -12.42
C VAL A 20 -4.48 2.51 -13.75
N SER A 21 -5.23 2.55 -14.86
CA SER A 21 -4.66 2.52 -16.20
C SER A 21 -3.80 3.76 -16.47
N SER A 22 -2.82 3.63 -17.36
CA SER A 22 -1.88 4.71 -17.67
C SER A 22 -2.57 5.93 -18.30
N ASP A 23 -3.68 5.73 -18.99
CA ASP A 23 -4.51 6.80 -19.56
C ASP A 23 -5.51 7.40 -18.56
N GLY A 24 -5.62 6.82 -17.36
CA GLY A 24 -6.51 7.30 -16.30
C GLY A 24 -8.00 7.03 -16.51
N ARG A 25 -8.37 6.13 -17.44
CA ARG A 25 -9.77 5.83 -17.75
C ARG A 25 -10.35 4.68 -16.97
N GLU A 26 -9.49 3.77 -16.53
CA GLU A 26 -9.92 2.55 -15.86
C GLU A 26 -9.22 2.39 -14.50
N ALA A 27 -9.94 1.83 -13.56
CA ALA A 27 -9.37 1.38 -12.31
C ALA A 27 -9.79 -0.07 -12.01
N PHE A 28 -8.95 -0.75 -11.25
CA PHE A 28 -9.20 -2.10 -10.76
C PHE A 28 -9.07 -2.08 -9.23
N ALA A 29 -10.13 -2.47 -8.56
CA ALA A 29 -10.19 -2.49 -7.12
C ALA A 29 -10.19 -3.92 -6.59
N ALA A 30 -9.18 -4.27 -5.80
CA ALA A 30 -9.15 -5.53 -5.05
C ALA A 30 -9.99 -5.38 -3.78
N CYS A 31 -10.94 -6.28 -3.56
CA CYS A 31 -12.00 -6.10 -2.59
C CYS A 31 -12.02 -7.13 -1.46
N ALA A 32 -12.69 -6.77 -0.36
CA ALA A 32 -12.76 -7.56 0.86
C ALA A 32 -13.55 -8.88 0.74
N ASP A 33 -14.33 -9.06 -0.33
CA ASP A 33 -14.97 -10.35 -0.65
C ASP A 33 -14.14 -11.26 -1.56
N GLY A 34 -12.89 -10.85 -1.83
CA GLY A 34 -11.95 -11.57 -2.67
C GLY A 34 -12.02 -11.24 -4.16
N THR A 35 -12.95 -10.40 -4.57
CA THR A 35 -13.15 -10.05 -5.98
C THR A 35 -12.23 -8.93 -6.44
N ILE A 36 -12.01 -8.85 -7.76
CA ILE A 36 -11.51 -7.67 -8.44
C ILE A 36 -12.69 -7.01 -9.14
N ASN A 37 -12.85 -5.71 -8.96
CA ASN A 37 -13.86 -4.92 -9.64
C ASN A 37 -13.16 -3.96 -10.61
N TRP A 38 -13.52 -4.04 -11.87
CA TRP A 38 -13.19 -3.03 -12.87
C TRP A 38 -14.14 -1.83 -12.70
N VAL A 39 -13.63 -0.64 -12.92
CA VAL A 39 -14.35 0.63 -12.82
C VAL A 39 -13.96 1.50 -14.00
N ASP A 40 -14.94 1.91 -14.80
CA ASP A 40 -14.79 2.98 -15.76
C ASP A 40 -14.79 4.33 -15.01
N LEU A 41 -13.71 5.09 -15.12
CA LEU A 41 -13.55 6.36 -14.41
C LEU A 41 -14.20 7.56 -15.11
N GLU A 42 -14.79 7.36 -16.30
CA GLU A 42 -15.57 8.38 -17.01
C GLU A 42 -17.08 8.20 -16.77
N THR A 43 -17.57 6.96 -16.82
CA THR A 43 -19.01 6.65 -16.74
C THR A 43 -19.46 6.19 -15.35
N GLY A 44 -18.59 5.59 -14.58
CA GLY A 44 -18.90 4.96 -13.31
C GLY A 44 -19.41 3.53 -13.41
N ASP A 45 -19.37 2.97 -14.58
CA ASP A 45 -19.74 1.58 -14.77
C ASP A 45 -18.76 0.67 -14.04
N THR A 46 -19.27 -0.41 -13.50
CA THR A 46 -18.46 -1.39 -12.77
C THR A 46 -18.77 -2.80 -13.23
N GLU A 47 -17.72 -3.60 -13.35
CA GLU A 47 -17.82 -5.02 -13.63
C GLU A 47 -16.98 -5.81 -12.62
N ARG A 48 -17.52 -6.93 -12.16
CA ARG A 48 -16.85 -7.80 -11.21
C ARG A 48 -16.29 -9.01 -11.91
N PHE A 49 -15.03 -9.33 -11.67
CA PHE A 49 -14.39 -10.54 -12.18
C PHE A 49 -14.97 -11.79 -11.51
N ASP A 50 -15.25 -12.82 -12.29
CA ASP A 50 -15.89 -14.05 -11.82
C ASP A 50 -14.96 -14.85 -10.90
N GLU A 51 -13.70 -15.02 -11.31
CA GLU A 51 -12.72 -15.75 -10.50
C GLU A 51 -12.10 -14.84 -9.44
N LYS A 52 -12.12 -15.31 -8.20
CA LYS A 52 -11.74 -14.53 -7.03
C LYS A 52 -10.87 -15.30 -6.05
N HIS A 53 -10.25 -14.56 -5.12
CA HIS A 53 -9.64 -15.16 -3.94
C HIS A 53 -10.71 -15.72 -2.99
N PRO A 54 -10.46 -16.85 -2.32
CA PRO A 54 -11.38 -17.39 -1.31
C PRO A 54 -11.42 -16.56 -0.02
N SER A 55 -10.52 -15.59 0.11
CA SER A 55 -10.42 -14.62 1.20
C SER A 55 -10.31 -13.20 0.62
N PHE A 56 -9.92 -12.21 1.41
CA PHE A 56 -9.74 -10.83 0.94
C PHE A 56 -8.73 -10.76 -0.21
N ALA A 57 -9.05 -10.06 -1.28
CA ALA A 57 -8.07 -9.55 -2.22
C ALA A 57 -7.46 -8.28 -1.62
N SER A 58 -6.18 -8.33 -1.25
CA SER A 58 -5.53 -7.27 -0.47
C SER A 58 -4.89 -6.19 -1.33
N ALA A 59 -4.43 -6.55 -2.52
CA ALA A 59 -3.73 -5.66 -3.43
C ALA A 59 -3.95 -6.07 -4.88
N CYS A 60 -3.81 -5.12 -5.80
CA CYS A 60 -3.73 -5.40 -7.23
C CYS A 60 -2.81 -4.40 -7.93
N VAL A 61 -2.28 -4.83 -9.08
CA VAL A 61 -1.51 -4.02 -10.02
C VAL A 61 -1.99 -4.29 -11.43
N LEU A 62 -1.90 -3.29 -12.31
CA LEU A 62 -2.14 -3.41 -13.73
C LEU A 62 -0.80 -3.34 -14.46
N LEU A 63 -0.52 -4.27 -15.36
CA LEU A 63 0.68 -4.21 -16.18
C LEU A 63 0.63 -2.99 -17.13
N PRO A 64 1.79 -2.41 -17.49
CA PRO A 64 1.85 -1.19 -18.31
C PRO A 64 1.18 -1.29 -19.68
N ASP A 65 1.03 -2.51 -20.21
CA ASP A 65 0.32 -2.75 -21.47
C ASP A 65 -1.22 -2.66 -21.33
N GLY A 66 -1.74 -2.50 -20.11
CA GLY A 66 -3.16 -2.42 -19.82
C GLY A 66 -3.94 -3.74 -19.97
N LYS A 67 -3.25 -4.87 -20.23
CA LYS A 67 -3.93 -6.13 -20.59
C LYS A 67 -4.05 -7.12 -19.44
N THR A 68 -3.24 -6.97 -18.41
CA THR A 68 -3.19 -7.95 -17.32
C THR A 68 -3.25 -7.26 -15.96
N VAL A 69 -4.20 -7.68 -15.13
CA VAL A 69 -4.30 -7.34 -13.71
C VAL A 69 -3.73 -8.50 -12.90
N ILE A 70 -2.82 -8.20 -11.98
CA ILE A 70 -2.32 -9.19 -11.02
C ILE A 70 -2.85 -8.79 -9.64
N SER A 71 -3.48 -9.72 -8.94
CA SER A 71 -3.97 -9.51 -7.58
C SER A 71 -3.29 -10.46 -6.59
N GLY A 72 -3.18 -10.01 -5.35
CA GLY A 72 -2.74 -10.82 -4.21
C GLY A 72 -3.82 -10.89 -3.14
N GLY A 73 -3.92 -12.00 -2.44
CA GLY A 73 -4.95 -12.21 -1.44
C GLY A 73 -4.44 -12.73 -0.09
N TYR A 74 -5.33 -12.73 0.89
CA TYR A 74 -5.07 -13.32 2.21
C TYR A 74 -5.03 -14.86 2.20
N ASP A 75 -5.22 -15.47 1.04
CA ASP A 75 -4.94 -16.87 0.77
C ASP A 75 -3.47 -17.14 0.40
N GLY A 76 -2.65 -16.08 0.31
CA GLY A 76 -1.24 -16.16 -0.09
C GLY A 76 -1.01 -16.42 -1.58
N VAL A 77 -2.08 -16.33 -2.39
CA VAL A 77 -2.06 -16.61 -3.83
C VAL A 77 -1.96 -15.31 -4.62
N LEU A 78 -1.31 -15.38 -5.77
CA LEU A 78 -1.37 -14.37 -6.82
C LEU A 78 -2.24 -14.90 -7.96
N LEU A 79 -3.13 -14.05 -8.48
CA LEU A 79 -3.98 -14.33 -9.64
C LEU A 79 -3.66 -13.34 -10.75
N TRP A 80 -3.48 -13.85 -11.97
CA TRP A 80 -3.38 -13.06 -13.20
C TRP A 80 -4.72 -13.10 -13.93
N HIS A 81 -5.28 -11.96 -14.21
CA HIS A 81 -6.54 -11.84 -14.99
C HIS A 81 -6.28 -11.04 -16.26
N GLU A 82 -6.94 -11.43 -17.34
CA GLU A 82 -7.11 -10.56 -18.49
C GLU A 82 -7.95 -9.36 -18.09
N ALA A 83 -7.43 -8.15 -18.25
CA ALA A 83 -8.09 -6.93 -17.81
C ALA A 83 -9.45 -6.71 -18.50
N ALA A 84 -9.53 -7.05 -19.80
CA ALA A 84 -10.72 -6.83 -20.63
C ALA A 84 -11.88 -7.82 -20.36
N THR A 85 -11.60 -9.00 -19.80
CA THR A 85 -12.61 -10.07 -19.65
C THR A 85 -12.77 -10.55 -18.21
N GLY A 86 -11.86 -10.16 -17.32
CA GLY A 86 -11.80 -10.70 -15.96
C GLY A 86 -11.40 -12.17 -15.86
N ARG A 87 -11.10 -12.83 -16.99
CA ARG A 87 -10.72 -14.25 -17.00
C ARG A 87 -9.37 -14.48 -16.32
N CYS A 88 -9.32 -15.36 -15.32
CA CYS A 88 -8.07 -15.77 -14.70
C CYS A 88 -7.26 -16.65 -15.64
N ILE A 89 -6.02 -16.24 -15.91
CA ILE A 89 -5.10 -16.93 -16.82
C ILE A 89 -3.95 -17.63 -16.11
N ARG A 90 -3.72 -17.27 -14.84
CA ARG A 90 -2.67 -17.90 -14.01
C ARG A 90 -2.96 -17.77 -12.54
N ARG A 91 -2.55 -18.79 -11.79
CA ARG A 91 -2.58 -18.83 -10.31
C ARG A 91 -1.21 -19.27 -9.80
N VAL A 92 -0.65 -18.53 -8.83
CA VAL A 92 0.64 -18.85 -8.22
C VAL A 92 0.50 -18.81 -6.70
N ALA A 93 0.88 -19.90 -6.02
CA ALA A 93 1.00 -19.92 -4.57
C ALA A 93 2.29 -19.17 -4.18
N ALA A 94 2.15 -17.91 -3.85
CA ALA A 94 3.28 -17.02 -3.56
C ALA A 94 3.75 -17.15 -2.11
N HIS A 95 2.82 -17.22 -1.16
CA HIS A 95 3.09 -17.22 0.27
C HIS A 95 2.26 -18.28 1.01
N LYS A 96 2.76 -18.68 2.18
CA LYS A 96 2.04 -19.57 3.11
C LYS A 96 1.04 -18.80 3.98
N PHE A 97 1.18 -17.48 4.03
CA PHE A 97 0.34 -16.57 4.79
C PHE A 97 -0.14 -15.41 3.89
N TRP A 98 -0.89 -14.49 4.42
CA TRP A 98 -1.51 -13.37 3.72
C TRP A 98 -0.51 -12.57 2.89
N ASN A 99 -0.87 -12.28 1.68
CA ASN A 99 -0.19 -11.26 0.91
C ASN A 99 -0.69 -9.89 1.39
N TRP A 100 0.24 -9.03 1.84
CA TRP A 100 -0.12 -7.70 2.33
C TRP A 100 -0.14 -6.67 1.22
N GLN A 101 0.89 -6.66 0.40
CA GLN A 101 1.04 -5.65 -0.65
C GLN A 101 1.75 -6.21 -1.88
N LEU A 102 1.48 -5.58 -3.01
CA LEU A 102 2.13 -5.78 -4.30
C LEU A 102 2.78 -4.48 -4.75
N ALA A 103 3.97 -4.58 -5.33
CA ALA A 103 4.64 -3.48 -6.02
C ALA A 103 5.13 -3.96 -7.38
N LEU A 104 4.84 -3.20 -8.42
CA LEU A 104 5.27 -3.48 -9.79
C LEU A 104 6.52 -2.65 -10.10
N SER A 105 7.52 -3.24 -10.79
CA SER A 105 8.62 -2.48 -11.38
C SER A 105 8.11 -1.54 -12.46
N GLN A 106 8.81 -0.44 -12.73
CA GLN A 106 8.35 0.57 -13.69
C GLN A 106 8.18 0.02 -15.11
N ASP A 107 8.99 -0.95 -15.50
CA ASP A 107 8.89 -1.64 -16.79
C ASP A 107 7.81 -2.74 -16.83
N GLY A 108 7.18 -3.03 -15.69
CA GLY A 108 6.14 -4.04 -15.55
C GLY A 108 6.62 -5.49 -15.56
N ARG A 109 7.91 -5.73 -15.61
CA ARG A 109 8.47 -7.11 -15.73
C ARG A 109 8.55 -7.85 -14.41
N HIS A 110 8.60 -7.13 -13.30
CA HIS A 110 8.84 -7.72 -11.99
C HIS A 110 7.79 -7.26 -10.98
N LEU A 111 7.34 -8.20 -10.15
CA LEU A 111 6.35 -8.00 -9.11
C LEU A 111 6.99 -8.35 -7.76
N ALA A 112 7.10 -7.38 -6.87
CA ALA A 112 7.45 -7.62 -5.48
C ALA A 112 6.18 -7.85 -4.65
N THR A 113 6.27 -8.76 -3.68
CA THR A 113 5.19 -9.13 -2.77
C THR A 113 5.70 -9.14 -1.34
N SER A 114 4.83 -8.86 -0.38
CA SER A 114 5.16 -8.90 1.05
C SER A 114 4.17 -9.76 1.85
N THR A 115 4.68 -10.42 2.90
CA THR A 115 3.91 -11.31 3.78
C THR A 115 4.39 -11.26 5.22
N GLY A 116 3.85 -12.12 6.04
CA GLY A 116 4.24 -12.40 7.42
C GLY A 116 3.13 -12.12 8.42
N GLN A 117 3.14 -12.85 9.52
CA GLN A 117 2.11 -12.76 10.55
C GLN A 117 2.73 -12.45 11.93
N TYR A 118 1.88 -11.96 12.84
CA TYR A 118 2.12 -12.05 14.26
C TYR A 118 1.77 -13.43 14.80
N ILE A 119 2.40 -13.80 15.91
CA ILE A 119 1.86 -14.86 16.76
C ILE A 119 0.88 -14.21 17.73
N PRO A 120 -0.44 -14.42 17.59
CA PRO A 120 -1.38 -14.02 18.62
C PRO A 120 -1.21 -14.97 19.80
N GLY A 121 -0.66 -14.50 20.88
CA GLY A 121 -0.45 -15.35 22.05
C GLY A 121 -0.24 -14.56 23.32
N GLY A 122 -1.25 -14.56 24.20
CA GLY A 122 -1.17 -13.98 25.52
C GLY A 122 -0.97 -12.47 25.53
N TRP A 123 -0.14 -11.99 26.44
CA TRP A 123 0.16 -10.58 26.65
C TRP A 123 1.29 -10.02 25.76
N LYS A 124 1.85 -10.85 24.89
CA LYS A 124 2.94 -10.46 23.97
C LYS A 124 2.54 -10.72 22.53
N TYR A 125 2.50 -9.66 21.73
CA TYR A 125 2.52 -9.80 20.27
C TYR A 125 3.97 -9.89 19.84
N GLU A 126 4.42 -11.07 19.48
CA GLU A 126 5.72 -11.27 18.90
C GLU A 126 5.58 -11.49 17.38
N PRO A 127 6.54 -11.04 16.57
CA PRO A 127 6.59 -11.47 15.17
C PRO A 127 6.60 -13.00 15.12
N ALA A 128 5.82 -13.56 14.20
CA ALA A 128 5.92 -15.00 13.96
C ALA A 128 7.36 -15.33 13.52
N PRO A 129 7.90 -16.50 13.86
CA PRO A 129 9.15 -16.95 13.26
C PRO A 129 9.03 -16.91 11.75
N GLU A 130 10.06 -16.43 11.06
CA GLU A 130 10.09 -16.41 9.62
C GLU A 130 10.14 -17.86 9.10
N THR A 131 8.99 -18.37 8.66
CA THR A 131 8.87 -19.73 8.08
C THR A 131 9.10 -19.75 6.58
N GLU A 132 9.19 -18.58 5.97
CA GLU A 132 9.49 -18.32 4.57
C GLU A 132 10.02 -16.90 4.42
N PRO A 133 10.78 -16.58 3.36
CA PRO A 133 11.16 -15.21 3.05
C PRO A 133 9.94 -14.32 2.91
N SER A 134 9.91 -13.21 3.68
CA SER A 134 8.75 -12.33 3.77
C SER A 134 8.60 -11.38 2.57
N VAL A 135 9.64 -11.25 1.75
CA VAL A 135 9.62 -10.46 0.51
C VAL A 135 10.04 -11.36 -0.65
N LYS A 136 9.25 -11.40 -1.71
CA LYS A 136 9.54 -12.20 -2.90
C LYS A 136 9.37 -11.37 -4.15
N VAL A 137 10.19 -11.66 -5.18
CA VAL A 137 10.11 -11.05 -6.49
C VAL A 137 9.76 -12.12 -7.51
N PHE A 138 8.79 -11.80 -8.37
CA PHE A 138 8.28 -12.68 -9.42
C PHE A 138 8.46 -12.02 -10.79
N ASP A 139 8.75 -12.83 -11.80
CA ASP A 139 8.62 -12.43 -13.19
C ASP A 139 7.13 -12.38 -13.56
N THR A 140 6.67 -11.26 -14.11
CA THR A 140 5.24 -11.06 -14.38
C THR A 140 4.74 -11.86 -15.58
N ALA A 141 5.59 -12.17 -16.55
CA ALA A 141 5.24 -12.92 -17.73
C ALA A 141 5.11 -14.42 -17.46
N THR A 142 6.00 -14.99 -16.62
CA THR A 142 6.03 -16.42 -16.32
C THR A 142 5.34 -16.77 -15.00
N GLY A 143 5.28 -15.84 -14.04
CA GLY A 143 4.86 -16.08 -12.67
C GLY A 143 5.89 -16.82 -11.84
N GLU A 144 7.10 -17.00 -12.33
CA GLU A 144 8.19 -17.64 -11.61
C GLU A 144 8.76 -16.71 -10.53
N ARG A 145 9.06 -17.26 -9.37
CA ARG A 145 9.78 -16.55 -8.32
C ARG A 145 11.26 -16.47 -8.68
N ILE A 146 11.77 -15.26 -8.88
CA ILE A 146 13.17 -15.00 -9.27
C ILE A 146 14.05 -14.56 -8.10
N ALA A 147 13.47 -13.99 -7.03
CA ALA A 147 14.21 -13.62 -5.82
C ALA A 147 13.35 -13.77 -4.56
N ALA A 148 14.01 -13.89 -3.40
CA ALA A 148 13.35 -13.97 -2.11
C ALA A 148 14.27 -13.47 -0.99
N PHE A 149 13.74 -12.63 -0.09
CA PHE A 149 14.50 -11.94 0.95
C PHE A 149 13.86 -12.08 2.31
N ALA A 150 14.70 -12.32 3.30
CA ALA A 150 14.30 -12.38 4.70
C ALA A 150 14.02 -10.99 5.28
N HIS A 151 12.92 -10.85 6.00
CA HIS A 151 12.61 -9.68 6.81
C HIS A 151 11.82 -10.09 8.04
N ILE A 152 11.91 -9.32 9.13
CA ILE A 152 11.15 -9.61 10.35
C ILE A 152 9.66 -9.37 10.07
N PRO A 153 8.79 -10.40 10.14
CA PRO A 153 7.38 -10.28 9.84
C PRO A 153 6.60 -9.54 10.96
N PRO A 154 5.40 -8.99 10.67
CA PRO A 154 4.82 -8.89 9.35
C PRO A 154 5.39 -7.71 8.55
N VAL A 155 5.61 -7.95 7.26
CA VAL A 155 6.10 -6.94 6.31
C VAL A 155 4.91 -6.35 5.58
N MET A 156 4.58 -5.09 5.92
CA MET A 156 3.33 -4.45 5.52
C MET A 156 3.41 -3.77 4.16
N SER A 157 4.62 -3.41 3.72
CA SER A 157 4.79 -2.64 2.49
C SER A 157 6.07 -3.00 1.75
N CYS A 158 6.01 -2.91 0.42
CA CYS A 158 7.17 -3.05 -0.46
C CYS A 158 7.09 -2.06 -1.63
N ALA A 159 8.25 -1.74 -2.21
CA ALA A 159 8.36 -0.83 -3.34
C ALA A 159 9.59 -1.14 -4.20
N PHE A 160 9.48 -0.96 -5.53
CA PHE A 160 10.64 -0.90 -6.42
C PHE A 160 11.20 0.51 -6.52
N SER A 161 12.53 0.60 -6.65
CA SER A 161 13.17 1.84 -7.08
C SER A 161 12.79 2.18 -8.54
N PRO A 162 12.83 3.48 -8.94
CA PRO A 162 12.47 3.87 -10.32
C PRO A 162 13.34 3.23 -11.41
N ASP A 163 14.59 2.89 -11.09
CA ASP A 163 15.49 2.18 -12.02
C ASP A 163 15.25 0.67 -12.07
N GLY A 164 14.31 0.16 -11.25
CA GLY A 164 13.95 -1.26 -11.17
C GLY A 164 14.97 -2.15 -10.47
N LYS A 165 16.12 -1.64 -10.04
CA LYS A 165 17.24 -2.46 -9.51
C LYS A 165 17.11 -2.81 -8.04
N HIS A 166 16.33 -2.05 -7.28
CA HIS A 166 16.22 -2.22 -5.84
C HIS A 166 14.78 -2.50 -5.42
N VAL A 167 14.64 -3.35 -4.43
CA VAL A 167 13.39 -3.59 -3.71
C VAL A 167 13.56 -3.13 -2.27
N ALA A 168 12.67 -2.27 -1.81
CA ALA A 168 12.55 -1.89 -0.41
C ALA A 168 11.33 -2.55 0.21
N ALA A 169 11.42 -2.91 1.49
CA ALA A 169 10.28 -3.37 2.26
C ALA A 169 10.34 -2.86 3.71
N ALA A 170 9.18 -2.73 4.33
CA ALA A 170 9.07 -2.23 5.70
C ALA A 170 8.02 -3.00 6.50
N ASN A 171 8.29 -3.12 7.79
CA ASN A 171 7.47 -3.88 8.71
C ASN A 171 6.73 -2.99 9.73
N ILE A 172 5.92 -3.65 10.55
CA ILE A 172 5.13 -3.00 11.61
C ILE A 172 5.98 -2.49 12.78
N MET A 173 7.25 -2.90 12.87
CA MET A 173 8.19 -2.44 13.89
C MET A 173 9.01 -1.23 13.45
N GLY A 174 8.72 -0.68 12.28
CA GLY A 174 9.43 0.48 11.73
C GLY A 174 10.79 0.13 11.14
N GLU A 175 11.12 -1.16 10.93
CA GLU A 175 12.35 -1.56 10.25
C GLU A 175 12.16 -1.54 8.74
N VAL A 176 13.11 -0.94 8.04
CA VAL A 176 13.18 -0.87 6.58
C VAL A 176 14.42 -1.60 6.10
N ARG A 177 14.27 -2.39 5.06
CA ARG A 177 15.38 -3.05 4.34
C ARG A 177 15.29 -2.75 2.86
N VAL A 178 16.46 -2.61 2.22
CA VAL A 178 16.58 -2.41 0.78
C VAL A 178 17.57 -3.44 0.23
N TRP A 179 17.20 -4.10 -0.85
CA TRP A 179 18.03 -5.10 -1.54
C TRP A 179 18.31 -4.67 -2.97
N ASP A 180 19.50 -4.97 -3.45
CA ASP A 180 19.80 -5.08 -4.87
C ASP A 180 19.39 -6.50 -5.29
N TRP A 181 18.20 -6.62 -5.85
CA TRP A 181 17.58 -7.92 -6.10
C TRP A 181 18.13 -8.63 -7.35
N GLU A 182 18.81 -7.91 -8.24
CA GLU A 182 19.48 -8.47 -9.43
C GLU A 182 20.86 -9.01 -9.10
N SER A 183 21.45 -8.63 -7.97
CA SER A 183 22.78 -9.11 -7.57
C SER A 183 22.74 -10.59 -7.25
N ALA A 184 23.30 -11.41 -8.14
CA ALA A 184 23.25 -12.85 -8.08
C ALA A 184 23.77 -13.40 -6.73
N GLY A 185 22.89 -14.13 -6.02
CA GLY A 185 23.23 -14.86 -4.80
C GLY A 185 23.28 -14.01 -3.52
N SER A 186 23.06 -12.71 -3.55
CA SER A 186 22.98 -11.89 -2.33
C SER A 186 21.56 -11.84 -1.80
N THR A 187 21.36 -12.32 -0.58
CA THR A 187 20.10 -12.21 0.17
C THR A 187 20.17 -11.12 1.25
N GLU A 188 21.36 -10.55 1.49
CA GLU A 188 21.57 -9.53 2.48
C GLU A 188 21.11 -8.15 1.97
N PRO A 189 20.47 -7.33 2.82
CA PRO A 189 20.09 -5.98 2.44
C PRO A 189 21.33 -5.10 2.27
N ILE A 190 21.36 -4.31 1.20
CA ILE A 190 22.40 -3.30 0.96
C ILE A 190 22.24 -2.08 1.87
N SER A 191 21.03 -1.89 2.43
CA SER A 191 20.74 -0.86 3.42
C SER A 191 19.64 -1.34 4.36
N LYS A 192 19.81 -1.02 5.67
CA LYS A 192 18.86 -1.40 6.73
C LYS A 192 18.88 -0.37 7.84
N TRP A 193 17.68 0.04 8.31
CA TRP A 193 17.54 0.92 9.47
C TRP A 193 16.20 0.69 10.16
N THR A 194 16.05 1.20 11.36
CA THR A 194 14.80 1.23 12.13
C THR A 194 14.39 2.66 12.40
N SER A 195 13.12 2.98 12.17
CA SER A 195 12.53 4.28 12.50
C SER A 195 11.62 4.13 13.72
N PRO A 196 12.11 4.47 14.92
CA PRO A 196 11.36 4.27 16.16
C PRO A 196 10.07 5.09 16.24
N ASP A 197 9.96 6.16 15.47
CA ASP A 197 8.76 6.99 15.40
C ASP A 197 7.56 6.28 14.75
N PHE A 198 7.77 5.11 14.13
CA PHE A 198 6.70 4.27 13.57
C PHE A 198 6.26 3.13 14.48
N THR A 199 6.72 3.12 15.72
CA THR A 199 6.33 2.07 16.66
C THR A 199 6.15 2.64 18.05
N SER A 200 5.23 2.09 18.81
CA SER A 200 5.06 2.40 20.23
C SER A 200 5.59 1.30 21.16
N TRP A 201 6.40 0.38 20.64
CA TRP A 201 6.99 -0.67 21.46
C TRP A 201 7.79 -0.08 22.63
N GLY A 202 7.47 -0.53 23.83
CA GLY A 202 8.11 -0.05 25.05
C GLY A 202 7.54 1.26 25.63
N THR A 203 6.64 1.95 24.92
CA THR A 203 5.96 3.15 25.47
C THR A 203 4.78 2.79 26.35
N THR A 204 4.30 1.56 26.26
CA THR A 204 3.19 1.03 27.06
C THR A 204 3.60 -0.24 27.77
N LYS A 205 3.01 -0.49 28.94
CA LYS A 205 3.20 -1.75 29.68
C LYS A 205 2.53 -2.95 28.98
N SER A 206 1.72 -2.70 27.97
CA SER A 206 1.16 -3.75 27.09
C SER A 206 2.22 -4.09 26.04
N HIS A 207 2.69 -5.29 26.05
CA HIS A 207 3.73 -5.81 25.16
C HIS A 207 3.26 -5.97 23.69
N HIS A 208 2.61 -4.95 23.13
CA HIS A 208 2.12 -4.98 21.76
C HIS A 208 2.94 -4.04 20.89
N TYR A 209 3.43 -4.52 19.76
CA TYR A 209 3.83 -3.64 18.69
C TYR A 209 2.57 -2.99 18.12
N SER A 210 2.51 -1.69 18.23
CA SER A 210 1.48 -0.88 17.60
C SER A 210 2.17 0.22 16.82
N GLY A 211 1.69 0.47 15.63
CA GLY A 211 2.37 1.34 14.69
C GLY A 211 2.74 0.59 13.42
N GLY A 212 3.78 1.03 12.77
CA GLY A 212 4.33 0.39 11.57
C GLY A 212 4.30 1.25 10.33
N ILE A 213 5.04 0.79 9.33
CA ILE A 213 5.11 1.41 8.01
C ILE A 213 4.22 0.63 7.07
N TYR A 214 3.11 1.24 6.65
CA TYR A 214 2.08 0.63 5.80
C TYR A 214 2.16 1.06 4.34
N GLY A 215 2.68 2.25 4.09
CA GLY A 215 2.95 2.74 2.74
C GLY A 215 4.44 3.03 2.55
N LEU A 216 4.98 2.65 1.41
CA LEU A 216 6.40 2.82 1.06
C LEU A 216 6.52 3.20 -0.41
N ALA A 217 7.31 4.22 -0.73
CA ALA A 217 7.52 4.65 -2.10
C ALA A 217 8.87 5.34 -2.29
N PHE A 218 9.62 4.96 -3.31
CA PHE A 218 10.79 5.74 -3.74
C PHE A 218 10.34 7.05 -4.39
N SER A 219 11.14 8.11 -4.21
CA SER A 219 10.95 9.34 -4.97
C SER A 219 11.19 9.08 -6.46
N PRO A 220 10.54 9.84 -7.38
CA PRO A 220 10.70 9.64 -8.82
C PRO A 220 12.15 9.77 -9.31
N ASP A 221 12.99 10.55 -8.62
CA ASP A 221 14.43 10.68 -8.92
C ASP A 221 15.29 9.58 -8.26
N GLY A 222 14.70 8.65 -7.54
CA GLY A 222 15.36 7.53 -6.88
C GLY A 222 16.26 7.88 -5.70
N LYS A 223 16.32 9.16 -5.29
CA LYS A 223 17.26 9.60 -4.24
C LYS A 223 16.74 9.44 -2.81
N SER A 224 15.44 9.30 -2.66
CA SER A 224 14.79 9.18 -1.35
C SER A 224 13.84 8.00 -1.31
N LEU A 225 13.64 7.46 -0.14
CA LEU A 225 12.55 6.55 0.18
C LEU A 225 11.62 7.25 1.17
N LEU A 226 10.32 7.18 0.92
CA LEU A 226 9.27 7.76 1.74
C LEU A 226 8.44 6.65 2.34
N GLY A 227 8.16 6.72 3.62
CA GLY A 227 7.29 5.79 4.33
C GLY A 227 6.19 6.51 5.09
N CYS A 228 5.00 5.92 5.13
CA CYS A 228 3.91 6.40 5.98
C CYS A 228 3.31 5.27 6.82
N GLY A 229 2.63 5.68 7.87
CA GLY A 229 2.00 4.71 8.75
C GLY A 229 1.40 5.33 10.00
N MET A 230 1.52 4.60 11.09
CA MET A 230 1.05 5.01 12.40
C MET A 230 2.24 5.16 13.33
N GLY A 231 2.41 6.37 13.84
CA GLY A 231 3.44 6.70 14.83
C GLY A 231 3.02 6.40 16.27
N PRO A 232 3.67 7.04 17.24
CA PRO A 232 3.42 6.81 18.66
C PRO A 232 1.95 6.97 19.04
N MET A 233 1.48 6.10 19.93
CA MET A 233 0.12 6.07 20.45
C MET A 233 0.11 6.48 21.92
N GLY A 234 -0.84 7.34 22.28
CA GLY A 234 -1.09 7.67 23.69
C GLY A 234 -1.83 6.54 24.41
N ASP A 235 -2.72 5.85 23.70
CA ASP A 235 -3.46 4.68 24.18
C ASP A 235 -3.34 3.53 23.19
N PRO A 236 -2.64 2.45 23.56
CA PRO A 236 -2.43 1.31 22.67
C PRO A 236 -3.74 0.54 22.36
N MET A 237 -4.75 0.67 23.20
CA MET A 237 -6.05 0.01 22.98
C MET A 237 -6.89 0.74 21.92
N SER A 238 -6.58 1.99 21.64
CA SER A 238 -7.32 2.77 20.63
C SER A 238 -7.02 2.36 19.20
N GLY A 239 -5.86 1.73 18.95
CA GLY A 239 -5.40 1.39 17.60
C GLY A 239 -5.15 2.61 16.72
N ASN A 240 -4.94 3.79 17.31
CA ASN A 240 -4.77 5.06 16.61
C ASN A 240 -3.54 5.77 17.14
N GLY A 241 -2.55 5.96 16.28
CA GLY A 241 -1.34 6.73 16.58
C GLY A 241 -1.27 8.03 15.79
N LYS A 242 -0.17 8.73 15.96
CA LYS A 242 0.15 9.94 15.18
C LYS A 242 0.19 9.57 13.69
N MET A 243 -0.55 10.27 12.85
CA MET A 243 -0.42 10.16 11.39
C MET A 243 0.99 10.59 11.02
N THR A 244 1.78 9.70 10.44
CA THR A 244 3.22 9.92 10.29
C THR A 244 3.68 9.57 8.88
N TRP A 245 4.51 10.41 8.31
CA TRP A 245 5.40 10.09 7.21
C TRP A 245 6.83 10.49 7.55
N GLN A 246 7.80 9.73 7.01
CA GLN A 246 9.22 10.05 7.05
C GLN A 246 9.85 9.82 5.70
N ARG A 247 10.86 10.61 5.38
CA ARG A 247 11.68 10.48 4.17
C ARG A 247 13.13 10.23 4.55
N TRP A 248 13.74 9.26 3.90
CA TRP A 248 15.10 8.83 4.17
C TRP A 248 16.01 8.96 2.96
N ASP A 249 17.29 9.21 3.22
CA ASP A 249 18.37 8.82 2.32
C ASP A 249 18.54 7.31 2.48
N TRP A 250 17.90 6.54 1.60
CA TRP A 250 17.84 5.10 1.75
C TRP A 250 19.20 4.39 1.60
N LYS A 251 20.18 5.02 0.89
CA LYS A 251 21.53 4.46 0.75
C LYS A 251 22.31 4.51 2.07
N LYS A 252 22.01 5.50 2.89
CA LYS A 252 22.65 5.69 4.20
C LYS A 252 21.77 5.20 5.36
N GLY A 253 20.47 5.01 5.12
CA GLY A 253 19.50 4.74 6.19
C GLY A 253 19.24 5.95 7.09
N GLU A 254 19.52 7.17 6.62
CA GLU A 254 19.40 8.41 7.42
C GLU A 254 18.08 9.12 7.14
N LYS A 255 17.38 9.51 8.21
CA LYS A 255 16.18 10.35 8.11
C LYS A 255 16.57 11.75 7.61
N ARG A 256 15.92 12.20 6.54
CA ARG A 256 16.03 13.56 5.99
C ARG A 256 15.05 14.51 6.64
N ASP A 257 13.79 14.13 6.65
CA ASP A 257 12.68 14.90 7.20
C ASP A 257 11.47 14.01 7.53
N GLN A 258 10.45 14.62 8.09
CA GLN A 258 9.20 13.98 8.50
C GLN A 258 8.07 15.01 8.58
N ILE A 259 6.84 14.51 8.77
CA ILE A 259 5.68 15.37 9.02
C ILE A 259 5.95 16.32 10.20
N LYS A 260 5.58 17.57 10.03
CA LYS A 260 5.70 18.60 11.07
C LYS A 260 4.66 18.40 12.18
N ASP A 261 5.00 18.82 13.39
CA ASP A 261 4.18 18.55 14.58
C ASP A 261 2.81 19.25 14.55
N ASP A 262 2.67 20.35 13.84
CA ASP A 262 1.43 21.11 13.67
C ASP A 262 0.55 20.62 12.50
N GLN A 263 0.99 19.62 11.74
CA GLN A 263 0.34 19.19 10.51
C GLN A 263 -0.30 17.79 10.58
N HIS A 264 -0.08 17.07 11.66
CA HIS A 264 -0.63 15.73 11.80
C HIS A 264 -1.97 15.67 12.55
N GLY A 265 -2.73 14.60 12.30
CA GLY A 265 -3.82 14.13 13.14
C GLY A 265 -3.47 12.78 13.79
N PHE A 266 -4.49 12.05 14.24
CA PHE A 266 -4.36 10.70 14.74
C PHE A 266 -5.17 9.72 13.88
N GLY A 267 -4.56 8.59 13.57
CA GLY A 267 -5.14 7.58 12.70
C GLY A 267 -4.11 6.58 12.22
N LEU A 268 -4.42 5.90 11.14
CA LEU A 268 -3.53 4.98 10.44
C LEU A 268 -3.42 5.41 8.98
N MET A 269 -2.22 5.77 8.54
CA MET A 269 -1.94 6.10 7.14
C MET A 269 -1.48 4.85 6.40
N GLU A 270 -2.25 4.46 5.39
CA GLU A 270 -2.08 3.18 4.70
C GLU A 270 -1.46 3.31 3.32
N SER A 271 -1.50 4.48 2.73
CA SER A 271 -1.05 4.70 1.36
C SER A 271 -0.25 5.96 1.18
N LEU A 272 0.74 5.86 0.31
CA LEU A 272 1.55 6.94 -0.22
C LEU A 272 1.53 6.89 -1.75
N ALA A 273 1.51 8.06 -2.38
CA ALA A 273 1.76 8.19 -3.81
C ALA A 273 2.52 9.48 -4.11
N TRP A 274 3.54 9.39 -4.95
CA TRP A 274 4.20 10.55 -5.52
C TRP A 274 3.38 11.07 -6.70
N HIS A 275 3.23 12.39 -6.76
CA HIS A 275 2.78 13.03 -7.98
C HIS A 275 3.89 12.95 -9.03
N PRO A 276 3.59 12.71 -10.32
CA PRO A 276 4.60 12.53 -11.37
C PRO A 276 5.59 13.69 -11.53
N ASN A 277 5.21 14.92 -11.11
CA ASN A 277 6.12 16.07 -11.14
C ASN A 277 7.27 15.98 -10.12
N GLY A 278 7.26 15.00 -9.21
CA GLY A 278 8.27 14.81 -8.16
C GLY A 278 8.30 15.90 -7.08
N LYS A 279 7.42 16.92 -7.15
CA LYS A 279 7.39 18.03 -6.19
C LYS A 279 6.36 17.85 -5.08
N HIS A 280 5.45 16.90 -5.23
CA HIS A 280 4.41 16.65 -4.27
C HIS A 280 4.23 15.14 -4.05
N PHE A 281 3.74 14.79 -2.89
CA PHE A 281 3.27 13.44 -2.58
C PHE A 281 2.02 13.52 -1.71
N ILE A 282 1.18 12.48 -1.77
CA ILE A 282 0.01 12.34 -0.91
C ILE A 282 0.25 11.24 0.12
N MET A 283 -0.21 11.46 1.34
CA MET A 283 -0.39 10.45 2.37
C MET A 283 -1.88 10.33 2.67
N ALA A 284 -2.40 9.10 2.73
CA ALA A 284 -3.82 8.84 2.91
C ALA A 284 -4.07 7.58 3.76
N GLY A 285 -5.22 7.57 4.46
CA GLY A 285 -5.54 6.44 5.31
C GLY A 285 -6.85 6.60 6.09
N ARG A 286 -6.85 6.10 7.32
CA ARG A 286 -7.95 6.21 8.27
C ARG A 286 -7.68 7.32 9.28
N GLN A 287 -8.60 8.24 9.39
CA GLN A 287 -8.61 9.26 10.44
C GLN A 287 -9.36 8.74 11.68
N ALA A 288 -8.81 9.00 12.85
CA ALA A 288 -9.47 8.85 14.14
C ALA A 288 -9.74 10.20 14.79
N GLN A 289 -8.76 11.10 14.73
CA GLN A 289 -8.89 12.48 15.20
C GLN A 289 -8.10 13.40 14.27
N GLY A 290 -8.66 14.57 13.99
CA GLY A 290 -8.07 15.56 13.09
C GLY A 290 -9.07 16.08 12.08
N THR A 291 -8.59 16.73 11.05
CA THR A 291 -9.41 17.41 10.04
C THR A 291 -9.30 16.82 8.64
N TRP A 292 -8.45 15.81 8.45
CA TRP A 292 -8.20 15.19 7.15
C TRP A 292 -7.80 13.71 7.27
N ASN A 293 -8.05 12.95 6.24
CA ASN A 293 -7.56 11.58 6.08
C ASN A 293 -6.77 11.36 4.78
N ALA A 294 -6.64 12.40 3.97
CA ALA A 294 -5.69 12.47 2.86
C ALA A 294 -5.08 13.88 2.80
N ALA A 295 -3.77 13.96 2.67
CA ALA A 295 -3.06 15.21 2.64
C ALA A 295 -1.89 15.18 1.65
N VAL A 296 -1.77 16.25 0.88
CA VAL A 296 -0.67 16.49 -0.07
C VAL A 296 0.38 17.35 0.59
N PHE A 297 1.62 16.94 0.47
CA PHE A 297 2.79 17.63 1.01
C PHE A 297 3.71 18.09 -0.13
N ASP A 298 4.32 19.25 0.04
CA ASP A 298 5.43 19.69 -0.81
C ASP A 298 6.70 18.92 -0.46
N SER A 299 7.34 18.32 -1.46
CA SER A 299 8.54 17.53 -1.24
C SER A 299 9.80 18.36 -0.96
N THR A 300 9.76 19.66 -1.21
CA THR A 300 10.90 20.55 -1.03
C THR A 300 11.10 20.90 0.45
N ASP A 301 10.01 21.21 1.15
CA ASP A 301 10.03 21.71 2.53
C ASP A 301 9.17 20.89 3.52
N GLY A 302 8.46 19.86 3.02
CA GLY A 302 7.58 19.00 3.82
C GLY A 302 6.31 19.69 4.33
N ASN A 303 5.98 20.87 3.78
CA ASN A 303 4.76 21.57 4.18
C ASN A 303 3.50 20.92 3.62
N LEU A 304 2.43 20.96 4.41
CA LEU A 304 1.10 20.59 3.98
C LEU A 304 0.61 21.59 2.92
N ALA A 305 0.43 21.11 1.70
CA ALA A 305 -0.03 21.92 0.56
C ALA A 305 -1.55 21.90 0.41
N HIS A 306 -2.19 20.76 0.68
CA HIS A 306 -3.64 20.60 0.62
C HIS A 306 -4.09 19.38 1.42
N SER A 307 -5.31 19.40 1.95
CA SER A 307 -5.87 18.26 2.66
C SER A 307 -7.36 18.11 2.41
N ILE A 308 -7.86 16.88 2.48
CA ILE A 308 -9.27 16.53 2.32
C ILE A 308 -9.69 15.51 3.38
N ASP A 309 -10.98 15.53 3.72
CA ASP A 309 -11.64 14.51 4.54
C ASP A 309 -12.68 13.80 3.68
N THR A 310 -12.35 12.58 3.25
CA THR A 310 -13.17 11.79 2.32
C THR A 310 -14.32 11.06 3.00
N LYS A 311 -14.37 11.04 4.33
CA LYS A 311 -15.33 10.29 5.15
C LYS A 311 -15.27 8.76 4.98
N MET A 312 -14.18 8.23 4.40
CA MET A 312 -13.91 6.80 4.28
C MET A 312 -12.52 6.46 4.85
N ARG A 313 -12.26 5.20 5.16
CA ARG A 313 -10.91 4.67 5.32
C ARG A 313 -10.31 4.54 3.93
N ILE A 314 -9.30 5.32 3.62
CA ILE A 314 -8.57 5.22 2.36
C ILE A 314 -7.53 4.11 2.49
N THR A 315 -7.58 3.14 1.60
CA THR A 315 -6.64 2.01 1.57
C THR A 315 -5.55 2.20 0.52
N GLN A 316 -5.88 2.87 -0.58
CA GLN A 316 -4.93 3.16 -1.65
C GLN A 316 -5.18 4.53 -2.29
N ALA A 317 -4.07 5.16 -2.71
CA ALA A 317 -4.05 6.40 -3.47
C ALA A 317 -3.12 6.24 -4.68
N ARG A 318 -3.55 6.69 -5.86
CA ARG A 318 -2.77 6.65 -7.09
C ARG A 318 -2.99 7.93 -7.88
N PHE A 319 -1.90 8.57 -8.31
CA PHE A 319 -1.97 9.59 -9.35
C PHE A 319 -1.94 8.93 -10.73
N THR A 320 -2.66 9.51 -11.69
CA THR A 320 -2.50 9.14 -13.11
C THR A 320 -1.11 9.55 -13.61
N ALA A 321 -0.64 8.92 -14.68
CA ALA A 321 0.69 9.17 -15.23
C ALA A 321 0.90 10.62 -15.68
N ASP A 322 -0.16 11.30 -16.13
CA ASP A 322 -0.14 12.73 -16.50
C ASP A 322 -0.27 13.68 -15.30
N GLY A 323 -0.52 13.13 -14.10
CA GLY A 323 -0.68 13.88 -12.86
C GLY A 323 -1.95 14.72 -12.74
N LYS A 324 -2.89 14.61 -13.68
CA LYS A 324 -4.12 15.42 -13.66
C LYS A 324 -5.19 14.88 -12.73
N TRP A 325 -5.09 13.60 -12.38
CA TRP A 325 -6.07 12.93 -11.54
C TRP A 325 -5.40 12.20 -10.39
N LEU A 326 -6.11 12.18 -9.27
CA LEU A 326 -5.84 11.35 -8.11
C LEU A 326 -7.03 10.41 -7.91
N VAL A 327 -6.76 9.11 -7.88
CA VAL A 327 -7.75 8.08 -7.60
C VAL A 327 -7.51 7.54 -6.20
N LEU A 328 -8.54 7.53 -5.39
CA LEU A 328 -8.54 6.99 -4.03
C LEU A 328 -9.50 5.80 -3.95
N SER A 329 -9.06 4.70 -3.39
CA SER A 329 -9.95 3.60 -3.03
C SER A 329 -10.05 3.43 -1.52
N GLY A 330 -11.16 2.85 -1.07
CA GLY A 330 -11.33 2.63 0.35
C GLY A 330 -12.67 2.02 0.74
N ALA A 331 -12.97 2.13 2.03
CA ALA A 331 -14.18 1.57 2.62
C ALA A 331 -14.79 2.53 3.65
N SER A 332 -16.10 2.50 3.80
CA SER A 332 -16.79 3.18 4.90
C SER A 332 -17.07 2.19 6.03
N GLY A 333 -16.24 2.21 7.07
CA GLY A 333 -16.32 1.32 8.20
C GLY A 333 -15.49 0.03 8.08
N GLN A 334 -15.79 -0.97 8.89
CA GLN A 334 -15.09 -2.26 8.87
C GLN A 334 -15.76 -3.19 7.84
N PRO A 335 -14.98 -3.81 6.95
CA PRO A 335 -15.52 -4.72 5.95
C PRO A 335 -15.90 -6.07 6.61
N GLN A 336 -17.14 -6.17 7.08
CA GLN A 336 -17.70 -7.42 7.64
C GLN A 336 -19.02 -7.76 6.96
N PRO A 337 -19.30 -9.02 6.67
CA PRO A 337 -20.59 -9.42 6.14
C PRO A 337 -21.70 -9.24 7.21
N LYS A 338 -22.88 -8.87 6.76
CA LYS A 338 -24.08 -8.85 7.57
C LYS A 338 -25.07 -9.88 6.97
N ASP A 339 -25.49 -10.85 7.76
CA ASP A 339 -26.39 -11.94 7.33
C ASP A 339 -25.89 -12.68 6.07
N GLY A 340 -24.55 -12.85 5.96
CA GLY A 340 -23.89 -13.48 4.82
C GLY A 340 -23.77 -12.61 3.57
N VAL A 341 -24.24 -11.36 3.62
CA VAL A 341 -24.18 -10.39 2.53
C VAL A 341 -23.20 -9.29 2.88
N TRP A 342 -22.30 -8.95 1.94
CA TRP A 342 -21.40 -7.81 2.09
C TRP A 342 -22.16 -6.51 1.87
N PRO A 343 -22.10 -5.55 2.81
CA PRO A 343 -22.71 -4.25 2.62
C PRO A 343 -21.99 -3.47 1.50
N ASN A 344 -22.65 -2.48 0.95
CA ASN A 344 -22.08 -1.60 -0.06
C ASN A 344 -21.14 -0.57 0.59
N TRP A 345 -19.91 -0.98 0.93
CA TRP A 345 -18.95 -0.19 1.70
C TRP A 345 -17.76 0.29 0.89
N GLY A 346 -17.56 -0.27 -0.31
CA GLY A 346 -16.41 0.10 -1.15
C GLY A 346 -16.63 1.44 -1.84
N HIS A 347 -15.54 2.15 -2.05
CA HIS A 347 -15.55 3.45 -2.73
C HIS A 347 -14.33 3.58 -3.63
N VAL A 348 -14.55 4.17 -4.79
CA VAL A 348 -13.51 4.76 -5.64
C VAL A 348 -13.88 6.23 -5.85
N GLN A 349 -12.99 7.14 -5.48
CA GLN A 349 -13.16 8.58 -5.63
C GLN A 349 -12.07 9.12 -6.54
N VAL A 350 -12.46 9.95 -7.50
CA VAL A 350 -11.55 10.59 -8.46
C VAL A 350 -11.53 12.09 -8.20
N TYR A 351 -10.33 12.61 -8.05
CA TYR A 351 -10.10 14.04 -7.79
C TYR A 351 -9.31 14.64 -8.94
N ARG A 352 -9.76 15.79 -9.42
CA ARG A 352 -8.97 16.64 -10.31
C ARG A 352 -7.85 17.30 -9.52
N VAL A 353 -6.67 17.29 -10.11
CA VAL A 353 -5.44 17.85 -9.51
C VAL A 353 -5.09 19.16 -10.22
N GLU A 354 -5.05 20.22 -9.47
CA GLU A 354 -4.57 21.55 -9.93
C GLU A 354 -3.24 21.84 -9.22
N VAL A 355 -2.14 21.89 -9.99
CA VAL A 355 -0.77 22.12 -9.46
C VAL A 355 -0.45 23.59 -9.32
#